data_7c5f4cd3a48bb6806fdd3a27cf113781
#
_entry.id   7c5f4cd3a48bb6806fdd3a27cf113781
#
_cell.length_a   1.000
_cell.length_b   1.000
_cell.length_c   1.000
_cell.angle_alpha   90.00
_cell.angle_beta   90.00
_cell.angle_gamma   90.00
#
_symmetry.space_group_name_H-M   'P 1'
#
loop_
_entity.id
_entity.type
_entity.pdbx_description
1 polymer ?
#
loop_
_entity_poly.entity_id
_entity_poly.type
_entity_poly.pdbx_seq_one_letter_code
_entity_poly.pdbx_strand_id
1 'polypeptide(L)'
;VALPGFVDSHTHAVFGGNRTGEFVQRIQGKTYLEILKKGGGIVNTVEQTRKLKFKKLAETSRKYLDTMLLHGTTTVEIKSGYGLDINTELKILKVIHHLQKTHSMDIVATFLGAHMIPPEYKNDPDTYIKLVCNVLPKVKSYATFCDTFCDVGAFSIKQSERVLKTAKSLGFRLKIHTNEFEDIGGVSLAIQLEAVSADHLDN
;
A
#
# COMPACT_ATOMS: atom_id res chain seq x y z
N VAL A 1 -22.99 -26.77 4.48
CA VAL A 1 -21.74 -26.66 5.22
C VAL A 1 -21.51 -25.19 5.49
N ALA A 2 -21.27 -24.80 6.74
CA ALA A 2 -20.85 -23.44 7.11
C ALA A 2 -19.33 -23.44 7.29
N LEU A 3 -18.68 -22.43 6.74
CA LEU A 3 -17.23 -22.20 6.85
C LEU A 3 -16.98 -20.80 7.41
N PRO A 4 -15.86 -20.57 8.11
CA PRO A 4 -15.42 -19.21 8.41
C PRO A 4 -15.23 -18.41 7.12
N GLY A 5 -15.51 -17.10 7.15
CA GLY A 5 -15.18 -16.22 6.04
C GLY A 5 -13.68 -16.11 5.81
N PHE A 6 -13.28 -15.83 4.57
CA PHE A 6 -11.87 -15.63 4.24
C PHE A 6 -11.35 -14.32 4.81
N VAL A 7 -10.09 -14.33 5.21
CA VAL A 7 -9.32 -13.14 5.61
C VAL A 7 -8.30 -12.84 4.53
N ASP A 8 -8.45 -11.70 3.85
CA ASP A 8 -7.45 -11.22 2.89
C ASP A 8 -6.54 -10.22 3.60
N SER A 9 -5.34 -10.65 3.91
CA SER A 9 -4.40 -9.93 4.77
C SER A 9 -3.46 -8.97 4.02
N HIS A 10 -3.64 -8.81 2.69
CA HIS A 10 -2.80 -7.92 1.88
C HIS A 10 -3.54 -7.44 0.65
N THR A 11 -4.13 -6.27 0.71
CA THR A 11 -4.73 -5.63 -0.46
C THR A 11 -4.41 -4.14 -0.55
N HIS A 12 -4.56 -3.60 -1.78
CA HIS A 12 -4.57 -2.18 -2.08
C HIS A 12 -5.91 -1.78 -2.73
N ALA A 13 -7.03 -2.15 -2.11
CA ALA A 13 -8.36 -2.04 -2.70
C ALA A 13 -8.86 -0.59 -2.89
N VAL A 14 -8.12 0.44 -2.40
CA VAL A 14 -8.46 1.86 -2.60
C VAL A 14 -7.48 2.50 -3.58
N PHE A 15 -7.83 2.48 -4.86
CA PHE A 15 -7.02 3.06 -5.93
C PHE A 15 -7.89 3.56 -7.08
N GLY A 16 -7.30 4.37 -7.96
CA GLY A 16 -7.92 4.91 -9.17
C GLY A 16 -7.41 4.24 -10.44
N GLY A 17 -8.27 4.22 -11.46
CA GLY A 17 -7.94 3.64 -12.76
C GLY A 17 -8.02 2.11 -12.79
N ASN A 18 -7.47 1.52 -13.86
CA ASN A 18 -7.25 0.08 -14.00
C ASN A 18 -6.02 -0.17 -14.88
N ARG A 19 -5.51 -1.38 -14.83
CA ARG A 19 -4.34 -1.81 -15.59
C ARG A 19 -4.64 -2.93 -16.58
N THR A 20 -5.90 -3.06 -17.00
CA THR A 20 -6.35 -4.12 -17.92
C THR A 20 -5.56 -4.09 -19.23
N GLY A 21 -5.32 -2.89 -19.80
CA GLY A 21 -4.50 -2.75 -21.02
C GLY A 21 -3.03 -3.19 -20.83
N GLU A 22 -2.47 -3.03 -19.65
CA GLU A 22 -1.13 -3.52 -19.32
C GLU A 22 -1.12 -5.04 -19.20
N PHE A 23 -2.16 -5.63 -18.60
CA PHE A 23 -2.34 -7.08 -18.53
C PHE A 23 -2.36 -7.71 -19.94
N VAL A 24 -3.12 -7.14 -20.88
CA VAL A 24 -3.11 -7.56 -22.28
C VAL A 24 -1.72 -7.49 -22.88
N GLN A 25 -0.98 -6.41 -22.64
CA GLN A 25 0.39 -6.27 -23.13
C GLN A 25 1.33 -7.33 -22.55
N ARG A 26 1.17 -7.73 -21.28
CA ARG A 26 1.94 -8.82 -20.67
C ARG A 26 1.64 -10.16 -21.33
N ILE A 27 0.37 -10.46 -21.59
CA ILE A 27 -0.03 -11.68 -22.33
C ILE A 27 0.59 -11.70 -23.74
N GLN A 28 0.74 -10.52 -24.37
CA GLN A 28 1.42 -10.36 -25.65
C GLN A 28 2.96 -10.44 -25.58
N GLY A 29 3.53 -10.76 -24.42
CA GLY A 29 4.96 -10.95 -24.20
C GLY A 29 5.76 -9.70 -23.86
N LYS A 30 5.11 -8.53 -23.61
CA LYS A 30 5.85 -7.36 -23.14
C LYS A 30 6.31 -7.54 -21.71
N THR A 31 7.56 -7.15 -21.46
CA THR A 31 8.13 -7.17 -20.12
C THR A 31 7.56 -6.04 -19.25
N TYR A 32 7.60 -6.23 -17.93
CA TYR A 32 7.21 -5.18 -16.98
C TYR A 32 7.99 -3.87 -17.18
N LEU A 33 9.29 -3.98 -17.47
CA LEU A 33 10.16 -2.81 -17.72
C LEU A 33 9.75 -2.03 -18.98
N GLU A 34 9.30 -2.71 -20.03
CA GLU A 34 8.81 -2.03 -21.25
C GLU A 34 7.50 -1.29 -20.98
N ILE A 35 6.61 -1.84 -20.17
CA ILE A 35 5.36 -1.21 -19.77
C ILE A 35 5.66 0.01 -18.89
N LEU A 36 6.56 -0.13 -17.92
CA LEU A 36 6.96 0.94 -17.01
C LEU A 36 7.59 2.13 -17.77
N LYS A 37 8.50 1.86 -18.73
CA LYS A 37 9.11 2.91 -19.58
C LYS A 37 8.11 3.72 -20.38
N LYS A 38 6.91 3.17 -20.65
CA LYS A 38 5.80 3.84 -21.35
C LYS A 38 4.84 4.57 -20.42
N GLY A 39 5.19 4.73 -19.14
CA GLY A 39 4.35 5.39 -18.13
C GLY A 39 3.25 4.51 -17.57
N GLY A 40 3.34 3.19 -17.73
CA GLY A 40 2.48 2.21 -17.07
C GLY A 40 2.93 1.85 -15.67
N GLY A 41 2.39 0.76 -15.15
CA GLY A 41 2.73 0.25 -13.82
C GLY A 41 2.13 1.09 -12.69
N ILE A 42 2.82 1.06 -11.56
CA ILE A 42 2.38 1.75 -10.34
C ILE A 42 2.23 3.27 -10.53
N VAL A 43 3.07 3.89 -11.38
CA VAL A 43 3.01 5.34 -11.64
C VAL A 43 1.66 5.74 -12.21
N ASN A 44 1.13 4.99 -13.19
CA ASN A 44 -0.19 5.22 -13.74
C ASN A 44 -1.28 5.12 -12.66
N THR A 45 -1.22 4.10 -11.80
CA THR A 45 -2.18 3.95 -10.69
C THR A 45 -2.12 5.15 -9.74
N VAL A 46 -0.92 5.63 -9.41
CA VAL A 46 -0.72 6.82 -8.57
C VAL A 46 -1.35 8.05 -9.20
N GLU A 47 -1.08 8.32 -10.48
CA GLU A 47 -1.65 9.47 -11.17
C GLU A 47 -3.19 9.43 -11.21
N GLN A 48 -3.77 8.27 -11.51
CA GLN A 48 -5.23 8.11 -11.53
C GLN A 48 -5.83 8.28 -10.13
N THR A 49 -5.18 7.75 -9.09
CA THR A 49 -5.62 7.89 -7.71
C THR A 49 -5.57 9.34 -7.23
N ARG A 50 -4.50 10.07 -7.59
CA ARG A 50 -4.36 11.50 -7.28
C ARG A 50 -5.51 12.33 -7.89
N LYS A 51 -5.91 12.03 -9.13
CA LYS A 51 -6.97 12.74 -9.88
C LYS A 51 -8.38 12.50 -9.33
N LEU A 52 -8.64 11.34 -8.73
CA LEU A 52 -9.98 11.00 -8.26
C LEU A 52 -10.38 11.76 -7.00
N LYS A 53 -11.60 12.31 -7.01
CA LYS A 53 -12.22 12.87 -5.81
C LYS A 53 -12.63 11.76 -4.84
N PHE A 54 -12.71 12.10 -3.55
CA PHE A 54 -13.07 11.18 -2.45
C PHE A 54 -14.30 10.31 -2.78
N LYS A 55 -15.42 10.93 -3.18
CA LYS A 55 -16.68 10.23 -3.47
C LYS A 55 -16.48 9.14 -4.52
N LYS A 56 -15.81 9.48 -5.65
CA LYS A 56 -15.60 8.51 -6.74
C LYS A 56 -14.66 7.40 -6.34
N LEU A 57 -13.60 7.71 -5.58
CA LEU A 57 -12.68 6.71 -5.06
C LEU A 57 -13.40 5.75 -4.10
N ALA A 58 -14.24 6.24 -3.19
CA ALA A 58 -15.03 5.42 -2.28
C ALA A 58 -16.04 4.52 -3.02
N GLU A 59 -16.76 5.06 -4.01
CA GLU A 59 -17.70 4.28 -4.83
C GLU A 59 -17.01 3.15 -5.59
N THR A 60 -15.85 3.42 -6.18
CA THR A 60 -15.10 2.41 -6.93
C THR A 60 -14.56 1.33 -6.00
N SER A 61 -13.97 1.72 -4.87
CA SER A 61 -13.42 0.78 -3.89
C SER A 61 -14.51 -0.08 -3.25
N ARG A 62 -15.70 0.48 -2.99
CA ARG A 62 -16.86 -0.30 -2.50
C ARG A 62 -17.19 -1.47 -3.43
N LYS A 63 -17.19 -1.25 -4.76
CA LYS A 63 -17.47 -2.31 -5.74
C LYS A 63 -16.46 -3.45 -5.67
N TYR A 64 -15.18 -3.16 -5.41
CA TYR A 64 -14.17 -4.20 -5.19
C TYR A 64 -14.48 -5.00 -3.93
N LEU A 65 -14.81 -4.32 -2.83
CA LEU A 65 -15.19 -4.98 -1.57
C LEU A 65 -16.46 -5.81 -1.71
N ASP A 66 -17.48 -5.30 -2.39
CA ASP A 66 -18.71 -6.06 -2.70
C ASP A 66 -18.37 -7.36 -3.45
N THR A 67 -17.47 -7.28 -4.44
CA THR A 67 -17.01 -8.47 -5.19
C THR A 67 -16.24 -9.44 -4.29
N MET A 68 -15.32 -8.96 -3.45
CA MET A 68 -14.58 -9.78 -2.49
C MET A 68 -15.52 -10.49 -1.52
N LEU A 69 -16.53 -9.78 -1.01
CA LEU A 69 -17.54 -10.35 -0.11
C LEU A 69 -18.36 -11.45 -0.80
N LEU A 70 -18.76 -11.26 -2.06
CA LEU A 70 -19.44 -12.27 -2.86
C LEU A 70 -18.61 -13.54 -3.06
N HIS A 71 -17.28 -13.43 -3.03
CA HIS A 71 -16.35 -14.55 -3.10
C HIS A 71 -15.95 -15.11 -1.72
N GLY A 72 -16.58 -14.63 -0.64
CA GLY A 72 -16.43 -15.18 0.71
C GLY A 72 -15.40 -14.49 1.60
N THR A 73 -14.76 -13.39 1.15
CA THR A 73 -13.88 -12.58 2.01
C THR A 73 -14.74 -11.74 2.95
N THR A 74 -14.58 -11.93 4.25
CA THR A 74 -15.31 -11.18 5.29
C THR A 74 -14.45 -10.19 6.04
N THR A 75 -13.14 -10.39 6.04
CA THR A 75 -12.14 -9.48 6.63
C THR A 75 -11.06 -9.14 5.61
N VAL A 76 -10.71 -7.87 5.48
CA VAL A 76 -9.71 -7.41 4.51
C VAL A 76 -8.78 -6.37 5.11
N GLU A 77 -7.49 -6.51 4.87
CA GLU A 77 -6.54 -5.42 5.06
C GLU A 77 -6.51 -4.54 3.80
N ILE A 78 -6.61 -3.24 3.99
CA ILE A 78 -6.43 -2.27 2.90
C ILE A 78 -5.25 -1.35 3.23
N LYS A 79 -4.20 -1.44 2.43
CA LYS A 79 -3.02 -0.59 2.50
C LYS A 79 -3.23 0.66 1.63
N SER A 80 -2.77 1.81 2.10
CA SER A 80 -2.58 2.99 1.25
C SER A 80 -1.35 2.82 0.34
N GLY A 81 -0.74 3.88 -0.17
CA GLY A 81 0.51 3.77 -0.93
C GLY A 81 0.38 4.02 -2.44
N TYR A 82 -0.82 4.38 -2.90
CA TYR A 82 -1.02 4.87 -4.27
C TYR A 82 -1.26 6.39 -4.33
N GLY A 83 -1.01 7.11 -3.25
CA GLY A 83 -0.99 8.56 -3.24
C GLY A 83 0.40 9.12 -3.47
N LEU A 84 1.35 8.65 -2.69
CA LEU A 84 2.75 9.08 -2.66
C LEU A 84 2.91 10.61 -2.47
N ASP A 85 1.87 11.25 -1.96
CA ASP A 85 1.86 12.61 -1.43
C ASP A 85 0.94 12.66 -0.21
N ILE A 86 1.18 13.62 0.68
CA ILE A 86 0.48 13.72 1.97
C ILE A 86 -1.04 13.80 1.81
N ASN A 87 -1.51 14.60 0.87
CA ASN A 87 -2.95 14.86 0.71
C ASN A 87 -3.69 13.64 0.15
N THR A 88 -3.07 12.96 -0.81
CA THR A 88 -3.67 11.77 -1.42
C THR A 88 -3.60 10.56 -0.51
N GLU A 89 -2.49 10.34 0.21
CA GLU A 89 -2.40 9.28 1.23
C GLU A 89 -3.47 9.47 2.31
N LEU A 90 -3.64 10.68 2.81
CA LEU A 90 -4.69 11.00 3.77
C LEU A 90 -6.10 10.83 3.18
N LYS A 91 -6.30 11.16 1.89
CA LYS A 91 -7.56 10.92 1.17
C LYS A 91 -7.86 9.41 1.10
N ILE A 92 -6.87 8.57 0.75
CA ILE A 92 -7.02 7.12 0.70
C ILE A 92 -7.43 6.59 2.08
N LEU A 93 -6.71 6.95 3.14
CA LEU A 93 -7.03 6.50 4.49
C LEU A 93 -8.41 6.97 4.98
N LYS A 94 -8.82 8.18 4.61
CA LYS A 94 -10.19 8.65 4.89
C LYS A 94 -11.25 7.85 4.13
N VAL A 95 -10.97 7.40 2.90
CA VAL A 95 -11.85 6.50 2.15
C VAL A 95 -11.93 5.15 2.83
N ILE A 96 -10.81 4.58 3.26
CA ILE A 96 -10.79 3.31 4.02
C ILE A 96 -11.64 3.46 5.29
N HIS A 97 -11.44 4.53 6.05
CA HIS A 97 -12.22 4.80 7.27
C HIS A 97 -13.72 4.98 7.00
N HIS A 98 -14.09 5.60 5.89
CA HIS A 98 -15.49 5.69 5.47
C HIS A 98 -16.06 4.30 5.16
N LEU A 99 -15.32 3.46 4.45
CA LEU A 99 -15.73 2.09 4.12
C LEU A 99 -15.82 1.20 5.36
N GLN A 100 -14.93 1.34 6.34
CA GLN A 100 -15.04 0.67 7.65
C GLN A 100 -16.39 0.91 8.35
N LYS A 101 -16.96 2.10 8.15
CA LYS A 101 -18.23 2.49 8.79
C LYS A 101 -19.47 2.15 7.98
N THR A 102 -19.30 1.88 6.68
CA THR A 102 -20.44 1.79 5.74
C THR A 102 -20.48 0.50 4.95
N HIS A 103 -19.50 -0.37 5.09
CA HIS A 103 -19.44 -1.69 4.47
C HIS A 103 -19.62 -2.79 5.53
N SER A 104 -20.13 -3.96 5.12
CA SER A 104 -20.38 -5.09 6.02
C SER A 104 -19.15 -5.94 6.33
N MET A 105 -18.06 -5.77 5.58
CA MET A 105 -16.78 -6.45 5.86
C MET A 105 -16.04 -5.78 7.01
N ASP A 106 -15.29 -6.57 7.76
CA ASP A 106 -14.26 -6.05 8.66
C ASP A 106 -13.06 -5.54 7.86
N ILE A 107 -12.77 -4.25 7.98
CA ILE A 107 -11.70 -3.60 7.21
C ILE A 107 -10.60 -3.14 8.16
N VAL A 108 -9.37 -3.54 7.89
CA VAL A 108 -8.18 -3.12 8.64
C VAL A 108 -7.35 -2.18 7.78
N ALA A 109 -7.07 -0.99 8.30
CA ALA A 109 -6.32 0.04 7.58
C ALA A 109 -4.82 0.00 7.89
N THR A 110 -4.00 0.03 6.85
CA THR A 110 -2.54 0.12 6.91
C THR A 110 -2.06 1.35 6.15
N PHE A 111 -1.24 2.18 6.79
CA PHE A 111 -0.55 3.28 6.12
C PHE A 111 0.73 2.76 5.46
N LEU A 112 0.84 2.93 4.15
CA LEU A 112 2.00 2.55 3.33
C LEU A 112 2.49 3.75 2.49
N GLY A 113 2.79 4.87 3.13
CA GLY A 113 3.35 6.03 2.42
C GLY A 113 4.71 5.75 1.77
N ALA A 114 5.48 4.81 2.32
CA ALA A 114 6.74 4.35 1.76
C ALA A 114 6.55 3.11 0.86
N HIS A 115 5.71 3.21 -0.18
CA HIS A 115 5.42 2.13 -1.12
C HIS A 115 6.34 2.16 -2.35
N MET A 116 6.63 3.33 -2.87
CA MET A 116 7.67 3.56 -3.87
C MET A 116 8.21 4.97 -3.76
N ILE A 117 9.38 5.21 -4.34
CA ILE A 117 9.94 6.56 -4.46
C ILE A 117 9.17 7.29 -5.56
N PRO A 118 8.41 8.36 -5.25
CA PRO A 118 7.66 9.08 -6.27
C PRO A 118 8.61 9.78 -7.25
N PRO A 119 8.21 9.94 -8.53
CA PRO A 119 9.08 10.53 -9.56
C PRO A 119 9.69 11.88 -9.15
N GLU A 120 8.94 12.71 -8.44
CA GLU A 120 9.37 14.01 -7.93
C GLU A 120 10.50 13.96 -6.89
N TYR A 121 10.72 12.79 -6.26
CA TYR A 121 11.79 12.55 -5.25
C TYR A 121 12.82 11.51 -5.70
N LYS A 122 12.85 11.15 -6.99
CA LYS A 122 13.77 10.12 -7.51
C LYS A 122 15.23 10.38 -7.17
N ASN A 123 15.64 11.65 -7.16
CA ASN A 123 17.01 12.06 -6.87
C ASN A 123 17.25 12.41 -5.39
N ASP A 124 16.21 12.42 -4.56
CA ASP A 124 16.29 12.70 -3.12
C ASP A 124 15.24 11.91 -2.33
N PRO A 125 15.38 10.56 -2.27
CA PRO A 125 14.44 9.72 -1.55
C PRO A 125 14.45 9.98 -0.03
N ASP A 126 15.56 10.49 0.53
CA ASP A 126 15.64 10.77 1.96
C ASP A 126 14.74 11.94 2.37
N THR A 127 14.58 12.95 1.52
CA THR A 127 13.60 14.01 1.73
C THR A 127 12.18 13.47 1.68
N TYR A 128 11.87 12.52 0.78
CA TYR A 128 10.57 11.86 0.78
C TYR A 128 10.31 11.08 2.08
N ILE A 129 11.30 10.32 2.57
CA ILE A 129 11.19 9.61 3.86
C ILE A 129 10.94 10.56 5.03
N LYS A 130 11.56 11.75 5.04
CA LYS A 130 11.23 12.78 6.04
C LYS A 130 9.77 13.20 5.97
N LEU A 131 9.22 13.38 4.76
CA LEU A 131 7.79 13.70 4.58
C LEU A 131 6.89 12.57 5.08
N VAL A 132 7.22 11.32 4.76
CA VAL A 132 6.49 10.14 5.26
C VAL A 132 6.48 10.11 6.79
N CYS A 133 7.64 10.29 7.44
CA CYS A 133 7.73 10.35 8.89
C CYS A 133 6.89 11.50 9.48
N ASN A 134 6.91 12.67 8.85
CA ASN A 134 6.19 13.85 9.32
C ASN A 134 4.66 13.72 9.19
N VAL A 135 4.16 12.84 8.32
CA VAL A 135 2.72 12.60 8.17
C VAL A 135 2.17 11.58 9.16
N LEU A 136 3.01 10.71 9.72
CA LEU A 136 2.58 9.64 10.63
C LEU A 136 1.67 10.09 11.77
N PRO A 137 1.95 11.21 12.49
CA PRO A 137 1.02 11.68 13.53
C PRO A 137 -0.37 12.03 13.00
N LYS A 138 -0.47 12.52 11.76
CA LYS A 138 -1.75 12.91 11.13
C LYS A 138 -2.58 11.72 10.67
N VAL A 139 -1.94 10.60 10.35
CA VAL A 139 -2.62 9.40 9.85
C VAL A 139 -2.87 8.36 10.95
N LYS A 140 -2.33 8.55 12.15
CA LYS A 140 -2.48 7.63 13.28
C LYS A 140 -3.93 7.29 13.63
N SER A 141 -4.83 8.24 13.54
CA SER A 141 -6.26 8.03 13.82
C SER A 141 -7.00 7.23 12.73
N TYR A 142 -6.37 7.00 11.57
CA TYR A 142 -6.97 6.32 10.43
C TYR A 142 -6.38 4.94 10.17
N ALA A 143 -5.21 4.61 10.71
CA ALA A 143 -4.53 3.36 10.42
C ALA A 143 -4.02 2.67 11.69
N THR A 144 -4.19 1.35 11.76
CA THR A 144 -3.68 0.49 12.83
C THR A 144 -2.21 0.15 12.60
N PHE A 145 -1.85 -0.10 11.33
CA PHE A 145 -0.53 -0.53 10.92
C PHE A 145 0.19 0.55 10.11
N CYS A 146 1.52 0.54 10.20
CA CYS A 146 2.41 1.22 9.27
C CYS A 146 3.29 0.20 8.58
N ASP A 147 3.47 0.36 7.27
CA ASP A 147 4.17 -0.54 6.39
C ASP A 147 5.19 0.21 5.54
N THR A 148 6.22 -0.47 5.06
CA THR A 148 7.23 0.06 4.14
C THR A 148 7.60 -1.00 3.11
N PHE A 149 7.94 -0.58 1.89
CA PHE A 149 8.50 -1.47 0.88
C PHE A 149 10.04 -1.41 0.91
N CYS A 150 10.62 -2.40 1.54
CA CYS A 150 12.06 -2.55 1.77
C CYS A 150 12.63 -3.55 0.77
N ASP A 151 13.03 -3.10 -0.41
CA ASP A 151 13.51 -3.97 -1.48
C ASP A 151 14.34 -3.19 -2.50
N VAL A 152 15.00 -3.90 -3.42
CA VAL A 152 15.73 -3.29 -4.54
C VAL A 152 14.76 -2.48 -5.40
N GLY A 153 15.14 -1.24 -5.71
CA GLY A 153 14.30 -0.33 -6.51
C GLY A 153 13.21 0.41 -5.72
N ALA A 154 13.04 0.09 -4.44
CA ALA A 154 12.15 0.77 -3.50
C ALA A 154 12.97 1.49 -2.41
N PHE A 155 12.78 1.15 -1.14
CA PHE A 155 13.49 1.80 -0.04
C PHE A 155 14.55 0.89 0.59
N SER A 156 15.69 1.48 0.95
CA SER A 156 16.77 0.79 1.64
C SER A 156 16.37 0.42 3.08
N ILE A 157 17.12 -0.52 3.68
CA ILE A 157 17.00 -0.91 5.09
C ILE A 157 16.99 0.32 6.01
N LYS A 158 17.93 1.25 5.83
CA LYS A 158 18.02 2.47 6.68
C LYS A 158 16.80 3.37 6.56
N GLN A 159 16.26 3.52 5.36
CA GLN A 159 15.07 4.32 5.10
C GLN A 159 13.82 3.68 5.70
N SER A 160 13.65 2.38 5.47
CA SER A 160 12.54 1.59 6.04
C SER A 160 12.60 1.56 7.57
N GLU A 161 13.78 1.32 8.14
CA GLU A 161 14.00 1.37 9.59
C GLU A 161 13.58 2.71 10.19
N ARG A 162 13.94 3.82 9.54
CA ARG A 162 13.57 5.16 10.01
C ARG A 162 12.07 5.35 10.06
N VAL A 163 11.32 4.95 9.00
CA VAL A 163 9.86 5.05 8.98
C VAL A 163 9.25 4.17 10.06
N LEU A 164 9.66 2.89 10.13
CA LEU A 164 9.08 1.92 11.05
C LEU A 164 9.38 2.26 12.51
N LYS A 165 10.59 2.71 12.85
CA LYS A 165 10.91 3.19 14.21
C LYS A 165 10.06 4.40 14.60
N THR A 166 9.89 5.36 13.68
CA THR A 166 9.02 6.52 13.92
C THR A 166 7.57 6.09 14.11
N ALA A 167 7.08 5.16 13.30
CA ALA A 167 5.72 4.62 13.44
C ALA A 167 5.54 3.87 14.78
N LYS A 168 6.53 3.02 15.17
CA LYS A 168 6.50 2.29 16.45
C LYS A 168 6.41 3.25 17.63
N SER A 169 7.17 4.33 17.63
CA SER A 169 7.16 5.36 18.70
C SER A 169 5.80 6.07 18.82
N LEU A 170 4.99 6.10 17.76
CA LEU A 170 3.64 6.64 17.73
C LEU A 170 2.56 5.58 18.01
N GLY A 171 2.97 4.34 18.34
CA GLY A 171 2.06 3.24 18.69
C GLY A 171 1.41 2.56 17.48
N PHE A 172 1.96 2.66 16.27
CA PHE A 172 1.56 1.78 15.18
C PHE A 172 2.08 0.36 15.40
N ARG A 173 1.33 -0.63 14.96
CA ARG A 173 1.84 -1.97 14.70
C ARG A 173 2.55 -1.96 13.34
N LEU A 174 3.62 -2.73 13.21
CA LEU A 174 4.49 -2.65 12.03
C LEU A 174 4.25 -3.82 11.08
N LYS A 175 4.36 -3.53 9.79
CA LYS A 175 4.42 -4.50 8.69
C LYS A 175 5.55 -4.11 7.75
N ILE A 176 5.95 -5.01 6.86
CA ILE A 176 6.99 -4.73 5.87
C ILE A 176 6.74 -5.55 4.59
N HIS A 177 6.80 -4.91 3.43
CA HIS A 177 6.98 -5.57 2.14
C HIS A 177 8.47 -5.79 1.94
N THR A 178 8.89 -7.00 1.66
CA THR A 178 10.30 -7.33 1.46
C THR A 178 10.48 -8.65 0.73
N ASN A 179 11.65 -8.85 0.17
CA ASN A 179 12.04 -10.06 -0.54
C ASN A 179 11.09 -10.43 -1.71
N GLU A 180 10.46 -9.42 -2.34
CA GLU A 180 9.71 -9.61 -3.58
C GLU A 180 10.65 -9.76 -4.77
N PHE A 181 11.72 -8.94 -4.82
CA PHE A 181 12.71 -8.94 -5.90
C PHE A 181 14.05 -9.53 -5.45
N GLU A 182 14.57 -9.07 -4.29
CA GLU A 182 15.85 -9.53 -3.74
C GLU A 182 15.83 -9.48 -2.20
N ASP A 183 16.58 -10.40 -1.57
CA ASP A 183 16.83 -10.33 -0.14
C ASP A 183 17.92 -9.28 0.17
N ILE A 184 17.50 -8.13 0.63
CA ILE A 184 18.38 -7.06 1.10
C ILE A 184 18.48 -6.99 2.63
N GLY A 185 17.90 -7.97 3.36
CA GLY A 185 17.87 -8.03 4.81
C GLY A 185 16.60 -7.48 5.45
N GLY A 186 15.52 -7.31 4.68
CA GLY A 186 14.25 -6.76 5.18
C GLY A 186 13.56 -7.65 6.21
N VAL A 187 13.67 -8.98 6.08
CA VAL A 187 13.17 -9.94 7.09
C VAL A 187 13.90 -9.75 8.42
N SER A 188 15.22 -9.56 8.40
CA SER A 188 16.00 -9.30 9.62
C SER A 188 15.56 -8.00 10.30
N LEU A 189 15.27 -6.96 9.52
CA LEU A 189 14.70 -5.71 10.03
C LEU A 189 13.31 -5.92 10.64
N ALA A 190 12.45 -6.71 9.99
CA ALA A 190 11.13 -7.06 10.51
C ALA A 190 11.21 -7.72 11.89
N ILE A 191 12.09 -8.71 12.06
CA ILE A 191 12.32 -9.41 13.32
C ILE A 191 12.85 -8.43 14.37
N GLN A 192 13.86 -7.63 14.05
CA GLN A 192 14.47 -6.67 14.96
C GLN A 192 13.45 -5.64 15.48
N LEU A 193 12.51 -5.22 14.65
CA LEU A 193 11.50 -4.23 15.01
C LEU A 193 10.21 -4.83 15.55
N GLU A 194 10.12 -6.18 15.62
CA GLU A 194 8.93 -6.92 16.05
C GLU A 194 7.71 -6.60 15.16
N ALA A 195 7.94 -6.59 13.83
CA ALA A 195 6.86 -6.43 12.89
C ALA A 195 5.86 -7.59 12.98
N VAL A 196 4.59 -7.29 12.76
CA VAL A 196 3.50 -8.28 12.85
C VAL A 196 3.51 -9.23 11.66
N SER A 197 3.92 -8.72 10.48
CA SER A 197 4.11 -9.54 9.27
C SER A 197 5.23 -8.97 8.40
N ALA A 198 5.79 -9.86 7.61
CA ALA A 198 6.58 -9.56 6.42
C ALA A 198 5.84 -10.16 5.23
N ASP A 199 5.59 -9.37 4.21
CA ASP A 199 4.77 -9.72 3.07
C ASP A 199 5.66 -9.91 1.82
N HIS A 200 5.24 -10.74 0.87
CA HIS A 200 5.90 -11.29 -0.31
C HIS A 200 6.77 -12.51 0.04
N LEU A 201 8.04 -12.32 0.33
CA LEU A 201 8.99 -13.39 0.68
C LEU A 201 9.20 -14.41 -0.46
N ASP A 202 9.26 -13.89 -1.70
CA ASP A 202 9.45 -14.71 -2.91
C ASP A 202 10.93 -15.07 -3.15
N ASN A 203 11.87 -14.40 -2.43
CA ASN A 203 13.32 -14.62 -2.50
C ASN A 203 13.96 -14.77 -1.14
#